data_b79cb24a32539ffa9034929fc6fc658d
#
_entry.id   b79cb24a32539ffa9034929fc6fc658d
#
_cell.length_a   1.000
_cell.length_b   1.000
_cell.length_c   1.000
_cell.angle_alpha   90.00
_cell.angle_beta   90.00
_cell.angle_gamma   90.00
#
_symmetry.space_group_name_H-M   'P 1'
#
loop_
_entity.id
_entity.type
_entity.pdbx_description
1 polymer ?
#
loop_
_entity_poly.entity_id
_entity_poly.type
_entity_poly.pdbx_seq_one_letter_code
_entity_poly.pdbx_strand_id
1 'polypeptide(L)'
;NKSALTIGITALASFIGLSLKIQTLFENAIFNDIQLLVAGIGFGILLLVWQWFSVKNTIKPHFNFVLLTFALHVIAISSITGSSQELYWFFYLMILGAVVYYFYKKSIEFKAISWYVFVLLYGYLGFNTLIFKLISVLDLYQISEFLIFLMPFYVIGSIILFIKMIKDFKKRTNVSK
;
A
#
# COMPACT_ATOMS: atom_id res chain seq x y z
N ASN A 1 -13.97 2.04 19.89
CA ASN A 1 -13.02 1.46 18.92
C ASN A 1 -13.55 0.24 18.15
N LYS A 2 -14.52 -0.54 18.70
CA LYS A 2 -15.14 -1.66 17.95
C LYS A 2 -15.93 -1.17 16.72
N SER A 3 -16.59 -0.02 16.82
CA SER A 3 -17.37 0.58 15.73
C SER A 3 -16.49 1.02 14.54
N ALA A 4 -15.30 1.57 14.79
CA ALA A 4 -14.38 1.98 13.72
C ALA A 4 -13.83 0.77 12.95
N LEU A 5 -13.50 -0.32 13.66
CA LEU A 5 -13.08 -1.58 13.05
C LEU A 5 -14.20 -2.19 12.21
N THR A 6 -15.43 -2.22 12.73
CA THR A 6 -16.59 -2.74 12.01
C THR A 6 -16.86 -1.94 10.73
N ILE A 7 -16.79 -0.60 10.79
CA ILE A 7 -16.96 0.26 9.62
C ILE A 7 -15.84 0.02 8.59
N GLY A 8 -14.60 -0.10 9.04
CA GLY A 8 -13.47 -0.42 8.16
C GLY A 8 -13.65 -1.76 7.43
N ILE A 9 -14.03 -2.81 8.17
CA ILE A 9 -14.30 -4.14 7.62
C ILE A 9 -15.50 -4.10 6.66
N THR A 10 -16.58 -3.40 7.02
CA THR A 10 -17.77 -3.28 6.16
C THR A 10 -17.47 -2.52 4.89
N ALA A 11 -16.69 -1.42 4.97
CA ALA A 11 -16.26 -0.67 3.80
C ALA A 11 -15.37 -1.52 2.88
N LEU A 12 -14.46 -2.30 3.44
CA LEU A 12 -13.58 -3.20 2.69
C LEU A 12 -14.36 -4.34 2.03
N ALA A 13 -15.30 -4.96 2.76
CA ALA A 13 -16.17 -5.99 2.24
C ALA A 13 -17.09 -5.44 1.13
N SER A 14 -17.63 -4.23 1.31
CA SER A 14 -18.46 -3.56 0.31
C SER A 14 -17.66 -3.21 -0.94
N PHE A 15 -16.41 -2.76 -0.79
CA PHE A 15 -15.51 -2.49 -1.92
C PHE A 15 -15.19 -3.76 -2.70
N ILE A 16 -14.83 -4.85 -2.02
CA ILE A 16 -14.58 -6.16 -2.64
C ILE A 16 -15.85 -6.66 -3.33
N GLY A 17 -16.99 -6.64 -2.66
CA GLY A 17 -18.26 -7.08 -3.22
C GLY A 17 -18.70 -6.24 -4.42
N LEU A 18 -18.51 -4.92 -4.38
CA LEU A 18 -18.79 -4.02 -5.49
C LEU A 18 -17.84 -4.29 -6.67
N SER A 19 -16.55 -4.51 -6.41
CA SER A 19 -15.55 -4.81 -7.44
C SER A 19 -15.88 -6.14 -8.15
N LEU A 20 -16.24 -7.19 -7.39
CA LEU A 20 -16.67 -8.46 -7.94
C LEU A 20 -17.97 -8.33 -8.75
N LYS A 21 -18.94 -7.56 -8.26
CA LYS A 21 -20.21 -7.33 -8.95
C LYS A 21 -20.04 -6.47 -10.21
N ILE A 22 -19.15 -5.49 -10.18
CA ILE A 22 -18.78 -4.71 -11.35
C ILE A 22 -18.13 -5.63 -12.39
N GLN A 23 -17.21 -6.52 -11.98
CA GLN A 23 -16.58 -7.47 -12.86
C GLN A 23 -17.60 -8.38 -13.56
N THR A 24 -18.59 -8.93 -12.80
CA THR A 24 -19.64 -9.78 -13.37
C THR A 24 -20.64 -9.03 -14.26
N LEU A 25 -20.94 -7.77 -13.96
CA LEU A 25 -21.83 -6.93 -14.77
C LEU A 25 -21.18 -6.49 -16.08
N PHE A 26 -19.86 -6.40 -16.11
CA PHE A 26 -19.07 -5.97 -17.27
C PHE A 26 -18.26 -7.09 -17.91
N GLU A 27 -18.60 -8.36 -17.65
CA GLU A 27 -17.98 -9.52 -18.30
C GLU A 27 -18.04 -9.46 -19.84
N ASN A 28 -18.95 -8.64 -20.40
CA ASN A 28 -19.02 -8.32 -21.84
C ASN A 28 -18.45 -6.94 -22.22
N ALA A 29 -18.05 -6.13 -21.26
CA ALA A 29 -17.42 -4.85 -21.51
C ALA A 29 -15.97 -4.95 -21.03
N ILE A 30 -15.07 -4.90 -21.95
CA ILE A 30 -13.61 -4.94 -21.86
C ILE A 30 -13.09 -3.95 -20.78
N PHE A 31 -13.33 -4.25 -19.50
CA PHE A 31 -12.57 -3.63 -18.43
C PHE A 31 -11.24 -4.38 -18.36
N ASN A 32 -10.25 -3.86 -19.06
CA ASN A 32 -8.88 -4.30 -18.91
C ASN A 32 -8.49 -4.14 -17.43
N ASP A 33 -7.66 -5.06 -16.90
CA ASP A 33 -7.10 -5.00 -15.54
C ASP A 33 -6.57 -3.61 -15.19
N ILE A 34 -6.02 -2.87 -16.17
CA ILE A 34 -5.53 -1.50 -16.04
C ILE A 34 -6.64 -0.54 -15.61
N GLN A 35 -7.85 -0.65 -16.16
CA GLN A 35 -8.96 0.26 -15.81
C GLN A 35 -9.42 0.03 -14.37
N LEU A 36 -9.44 -1.21 -13.91
CA LEU A 36 -9.77 -1.55 -12.51
C LEU A 36 -8.73 -0.96 -11.54
N LEU A 37 -7.44 -1.05 -11.90
CA LEU A 37 -6.35 -0.51 -11.10
C LEU A 37 -6.39 1.02 -11.03
N VAL A 38 -6.65 1.68 -12.15
CA VAL A 38 -6.83 3.14 -12.22
C VAL A 38 -8.07 3.58 -11.43
N ALA A 39 -9.17 2.83 -11.53
CA ALA A 39 -10.37 3.07 -10.74
C ALA A 39 -10.10 2.92 -9.22
N GLY A 40 -9.32 1.92 -8.82
CA GLY A 40 -8.90 1.74 -7.43
C GLY A 40 -8.09 2.92 -6.89
N ILE A 41 -7.11 3.39 -7.66
CA ILE A 41 -6.33 4.59 -7.31
C ILE A 41 -7.23 5.82 -7.26
N GLY A 42 -8.10 6.01 -8.26
CA GLY A 42 -9.06 7.12 -8.30
C GLY A 42 -10.00 7.14 -7.09
N PHE A 43 -10.53 5.97 -6.71
CA PHE A 43 -11.35 5.81 -5.52
C PHE A 43 -10.58 6.16 -4.24
N GLY A 44 -9.34 5.69 -4.12
CA GLY A 44 -8.48 6.04 -2.98
C GLY A 44 -8.22 7.55 -2.90
N ILE A 45 -7.98 8.22 -4.03
CA ILE A 45 -7.82 9.69 -4.09
C ILE A 45 -9.11 10.39 -3.68
N LEU A 46 -10.28 9.96 -4.14
CA LEU A 46 -11.58 10.52 -3.72
C LEU A 46 -11.76 10.42 -2.19
N LEU A 47 -11.37 9.30 -1.59
CA LEU A 47 -11.42 9.14 -0.14
C LEU A 47 -10.45 10.08 0.58
N LEU A 48 -9.25 10.34 0.03
CA LEU A 48 -8.32 11.32 0.58
C LEU A 48 -8.87 12.74 0.52
N VAL A 49 -9.50 13.11 -0.60
CA VAL A 49 -10.17 14.41 -0.75
C VAL A 49 -11.32 14.55 0.24
N TRP A 50 -12.14 13.49 0.38
CA TRP A 50 -13.21 13.47 1.37
C TRP A 50 -12.67 13.59 2.80
N GLN A 51 -11.60 12.87 3.13
CA GLN A 51 -10.96 12.96 4.43
C GLN A 51 -10.42 14.37 4.72
N TRP A 52 -9.77 15.00 3.74
CA TRP A 52 -9.30 16.38 3.86
C TRP A 52 -10.45 17.35 4.11
N PHE A 53 -11.55 17.21 3.36
CA PHE A 53 -12.76 18.02 3.54
C PHE A 53 -13.38 17.80 4.94
N SER A 54 -13.46 16.56 5.38
CA SER A 54 -13.99 16.17 6.69
C SER A 54 -13.17 16.77 7.84
N VAL A 55 -11.84 16.77 7.73
CA VAL A 55 -10.95 17.40 8.72
C VAL A 55 -11.17 18.91 8.75
N LYS A 56 -11.22 19.55 7.57
CA LYS A 56 -11.39 21.01 7.47
C LYS A 56 -12.71 21.50 8.08
N ASN A 57 -13.78 20.72 7.92
CA ASN A 57 -15.12 21.06 8.42
C ASN A 57 -15.45 20.41 9.77
N THR A 58 -14.49 19.80 10.44
CA THR A 58 -14.67 19.12 11.75
C THR A 58 -15.77 18.06 11.76
N ILE A 59 -16.06 17.46 10.58
CA ILE A 59 -17.09 16.44 10.43
C ILE A 59 -16.54 15.10 10.94
N LYS A 60 -17.16 14.54 12.00
CA LYS A 60 -16.85 13.21 12.53
C LYS A 60 -15.34 12.91 12.63
N PRO A 61 -14.57 13.67 13.42
CA PRO A 61 -13.11 13.60 13.44
C PRO A 61 -12.56 12.20 13.78
N HIS A 62 -13.32 11.39 14.51
CA HIS A 62 -12.95 10.01 14.87
C HIS A 62 -12.91 9.03 13.68
N PHE A 63 -13.53 9.35 12.54
CA PHE A 63 -13.46 8.54 11.33
C PHE A 63 -12.29 8.91 10.41
N ASN A 64 -11.72 10.08 10.59
CA ASN A 64 -10.66 10.59 9.71
C ASN A 64 -9.45 9.67 9.63
N PHE A 65 -9.06 9.07 10.77
CA PHE A 65 -7.95 8.12 10.80
C PHE A 65 -8.25 6.85 10.00
N VAL A 66 -9.47 6.32 10.11
CA VAL A 66 -9.89 5.10 9.41
C VAL A 66 -9.99 5.36 7.91
N LEU A 67 -10.61 6.48 7.51
CA LEU A 67 -10.73 6.88 6.11
C LEU A 67 -9.36 7.05 5.46
N LEU A 68 -8.45 7.74 6.14
CA LEU A 68 -7.10 7.97 5.65
C LEU A 68 -6.33 6.66 5.48
N THR A 69 -6.39 5.78 6.49
CA THR A 69 -5.73 4.48 6.44
C THR A 69 -6.28 3.63 5.30
N PHE A 70 -7.60 3.57 5.16
CA PHE A 70 -8.26 2.80 4.11
C PHE A 70 -7.92 3.33 2.71
N ALA A 71 -7.99 4.65 2.50
CA ALA A 71 -7.64 5.28 1.24
C ALA A 71 -6.20 4.94 0.80
N LEU A 72 -5.25 5.06 1.73
CA LEU A 72 -3.85 4.76 1.44
C LEU A 72 -3.61 3.28 1.13
N HIS A 73 -4.33 2.36 1.82
CA HIS A 73 -4.24 0.93 1.51
C HIS A 73 -4.77 0.60 0.12
N VAL A 74 -5.92 1.18 -0.26
CA VAL A 74 -6.49 0.98 -1.60
C VAL A 74 -5.52 1.44 -2.67
N ILE A 75 -4.92 2.64 -2.52
CA ILE A 75 -3.92 3.14 -3.48
C ILE A 75 -2.68 2.25 -3.50
N ALA A 76 -2.16 1.84 -2.34
CA ALA A 76 -0.96 1.01 -2.25
C ALA A 76 -1.17 -0.36 -2.92
N ILE A 77 -2.28 -1.05 -2.63
CA ILE A 77 -2.60 -2.36 -3.22
C ILE A 77 -2.76 -2.23 -4.73
N SER A 78 -3.53 -1.25 -5.22
CA SER A 78 -3.69 -1.00 -6.65
C SER A 78 -2.36 -0.68 -7.33
N SER A 79 -1.48 0.07 -6.66
CA SER A 79 -0.16 0.42 -7.20
C SER A 79 0.78 -0.80 -7.26
N ILE A 80 0.79 -1.67 -6.23
CA ILE A 80 1.58 -2.91 -6.25
C ILE A 80 1.09 -3.83 -7.37
N THR A 81 -0.22 -4.04 -7.48
CA THR A 81 -0.79 -4.87 -8.56
C THR A 81 -0.50 -4.25 -9.93
N GLY A 82 -0.64 -2.93 -10.06
CA GLY A 82 -0.34 -2.22 -11.31
C GLY A 82 1.14 -2.26 -11.70
N SER A 83 2.04 -2.37 -10.74
CA SER A 83 3.49 -2.48 -11.02
C SER A 83 3.89 -3.82 -11.65
N SER A 84 3.01 -4.83 -11.66
CA SER A 84 3.22 -6.06 -12.44
C SER A 84 2.98 -5.88 -13.94
N GLN A 85 2.25 -4.85 -14.36
CA GLN A 85 1.99 -4.55 -15.77
C GLN A 85 3.28 -4.21 -16.52
N GLU A 86 3.35 -4.52 -17.82
CA GLU A 86 4.57 -4.31 -18.61
C GLU A 86 4.83 -2.83 -18.92
N LEU A 87 3.80 -2.10 -19.33
CA LEU A 87 3.96 -0.77 -19.91
C LEU A 87 4.06 0.36 -18.86
N TYR A 88 3.29 0.27 -17.77
CA TYR A 88 3.11 1.38 -16.82
C TYR A 88 3.69 1.11 -15.42
N TRP A 89 4.47 0.05 -15.25
CA TRP A 89 5.01 -0.37 -13.95
C TRP A 89 5.72 0.75 -13.18
N PHE A 90 6.46 1.59 -13.88
CA PHE A 90 7.22 2.67 -13.26
C PHE A 90 6.32 3.73 -12.62
N PHE A 91 5.22 4.12 -13.30
CA PHE A 91 4.25 5.07 -12.74
C PHE A 91 3.58 4.52 -11.49
N TYR A 92 3.22 3.24 -11.49
CA TYR A 92 2.63 2.60 -10.32
C TYR A 92 3.62 2.54 -9.15
N LEU A 93 4.89 2.27 -9.39
CA LEU A 93 5.93 2.32 -8.37
C LEU A 93 6.16 3.73 -7.83
N MET A 94 6.08 4.77 -8.66
CA MET A 94 6.13 6.16 -8.19
C MET A 94 4.95 6.49 -7.26
N ILE A 95 3.74 6.08 -7.62
CA ILE A 95 2.56 6.27 -6.77
C ILE A 95 2.73 5.52 -5.45
N LEU A 96 3.19 4.28 -5.49
CA LEU A 96 3.49 3.50 -4.29
C LEU A 96 4.53 4.19 -3.40
N GLY A 97 5.60 4.72 -3.99
CA GLY A 97 6.61 5.49 -3.28
C GLY A 97 6.04 6.71 -2.57
N ALA A 98 5.13 7.44 -3.22
CA ALA A 98 4.44 8.59 -2.64
C ALA A 98 3.56 8.16 -1.45
N VAL A 99 2.84 7.04 -1.57
CA VAL A 99 2.01 6.47 -0.47
C VAL A 99 2.88 6.03 0.70
N VAL A 100 3.98 5.32 0.44
CA VAL A 100 4.94 4.89 1.47
C VAL A 100 5.53 6.09 2.20
N TYR A 101 5.92 7.14 1.48
CA TYR A 101 6.41 8.38 2.06
C TYR A 101 5.34 9.06 2.94
N TYR A 102 4.09 9.07 2.49
CA TYR A 102 2.98 9.64 3.25
C TYR A 102 2.70 8.85 4.53
N PHE A 103 2.69 7.52 4.47
CA PHE A 103 2.60 6.66 5.66
C PHE A 103 3.74 6.93 6.62
N TYR A 104 4.97 7.08 6.13
CA TYR A 104 6.13 7.39 6.93
C TYR A 104 5.95 8.71 7.69
N LYS A 105 5.59 9.79 6.97
CA LYS A 105 5.34 11.11 7.56
C LYS A 105 4.26 11.03 8.66
N LYS A 106 3.15 10.38 8.37
CA LYS A 106 2.05 10.22 9.31
C LYS A 106 2.37 9.28 10.47
N SER A 107 3.21 8.27 10.28
CA SER A 107 3.67 7.41 11.38
C SER A 107 4.45 8.18 12.44
N ILE A 108 5.25 9.15 12.01
CA ILE A 108 6.00 10.03 12.93
C ILE A 108 5.05 11.02 13.63
N GLU A 109 4.16 11.66 12.87
CA GLU A 109 3.20 12.65 13.36
C GLU A 109 2.29 12.06 14.45
N PHE A 110 1.73 10.88 14.20
CA PHE A 110 0.83 10.19 15.13
C PHE A 110 1.55 9.28 16.13
N LYS A 111 2.88 9.14 16.04
CA LYS A 111 3.67 8.18 16.82
C LYS A 111 3.09 6.76 16.74
N ALA A 112 2.53 6.39 15.61
CA ALA A 112 1.78 5.16 15.41
C ALA A 112 2.66 4.08 14.76
N ILE A 113 3.03 3.07 15.55
CA ILE A 113 3.85 1.94 15.08
C ILE A 113 3.17 1.18 13.94
N SER A 114 1.82 1.02 13.98
CA SER A 114 1.07 0.33 12.93
C SER A 114 1.29 0.95 11.56
N TRP A 115 1.32 2.29 11.47
CA TRP A 115 1.59 2.98 10.22
C TRP A 115 3.03 2.78 9.75
N TYR A 116 3.98 2.75 10.68
CA TYR A 116 5.37 2.46 10.35
C TYR A 116 5.57 1.01 9.84
N VAL A 117 4.81 0.05 10.37
CA VAL A 117 4.80 -1.33 9.85
C VAL A 117 4.31 -1.36 8.40
N PHE A 118 3.30 -0.57 8.03
CA PHE A 118 2.85 -0.46 6.63
C PHE A 118 3.90 0.18 5.73
N VAL A 119 4.66 1.17 6.23
CA VAL A 119 5.83 1.71 5.51
C VAL A 119 6.83 0.62 5.15
N LEU A 120 7.18 -0.23 6.13
CA LEU A 120 8.12 -1.33 5.92
C LEU A 120 7.55 -2.37 4.95
N LEU A 121 6.28 -2.75 5.13
CA LEU A 121 5.63 -3.75 4.28
C LEU A 121 5.55 -3.29 2.82
N TYR A 122 4.96 -2.12 2.57
CA TYR A 122 4.78 -1.61 1.21
C TYR A 122 6.11 -1.18 0.58
N GLY A 123 7.02 -0.63 1.37
CA GLY A 123 8.38 -0.33 0.91
C GLY A 123 9.14 -1.58 0.47
N TYR A 124 9.04 -2.66 1.26
CA TYR A 124 9.64 -3.95 0.92
C TYR A 124 9.05 -4.55 -0.37
N LEU A 125 7.72 -4.58 -0.47
CA LEU A 125 7.04 -5.09 -1.67
C LEU A 125 7.42 -4.26 -2.91
N GLY A 126 7.39 -2.93 -2.81
CA GLY A 126 7.77 -2.05 -3.91
C GLY A 126 9.22 -2.21 -4.32
N PHE A 127 10.14 -2.34 -3.36
CA PHE A 127 11.56 -2.57 -3.62
C PHE A 127 11.81 -3.90 -4.33
N ASN A 128 11.17 -4.98 -3.88
CA ASN A 128 11.27 -6.27 -4.56
C ASN A 128 10.74 -6.21 -5.99
N THR A 129 9.57 -5.58 -6.19
CA THR A 129 9.00 -5.41 -7.53
C THR A 129 9.93 -4.63 -8.44
N LEU A 130 10.56 -3.56 -7.91
CA LEU A 130 11.55 -2.78 -8.67
C LEU A 130 12.74 -3.65 -9.09
N ILE A 131 13.31 -4.46 -8.17
CA ILE A 131 14.43 -5.35 -8.49
C ILE A 131 14.03 -6.34 -9.59
N PHE A 132 12.89 -7.02 -9.44
CA PHE A 132 12.43 -7.98 -10.45
C PHE A 132 12.21 -7.33 -11.82
N LYS A 133 11.63 -6.13 -11.86
CA LYS A 133 11.45 -5.39 -13.11
C LYS A 133 12.78 -4.97 -13.73
N LEU A 134 13.75 -4.53 -12.94
CA LEU A 134 15.09 -4.19 -13.44
C LEU A 134 15.81 -5.41 -14.01
N ILE A 135 15.75 -6.57 -13.35
CA ILE A 135 16.30 -7.83 -13.85
C ILE A 135 15.68 -8.19 -15.20
N SER A 136 14.35 -8.07 -15.30
CA SER A 136 13.62 -8.35 -16.54
C SER A 136 13.97 -7.39 -17.67
N VAL A 137 14.00 -6.09 -17.39
CA VAL A 137 14.29 -5.03 -18.39
C VAL A 137 15.74 -5.09 -18.88
N LEU A 138 16.69 -5.44 -18.01
CA LEU A 138 18.11 -5.53 -18.32
C LEU A 138 18.54 -6.91 -18.84
N ASP A 139 17.58 -7.84 -19.00
CA ASP A 139 17.81 -9.21 -19.48
C ASP A 139 18.86 -10.00 -18.63
N LEU A 140 18.88 -9.73 -17.33
CA LEU A 140 19.83 -10.30 -16.39
C LEU A 140 19.38 -11.66 -15.83
N TYR A 141 18.76 -12.50 -16.65
CA TYR A 141 18.21 -13.80 -16.21
C TYR A 141 19.27 -14.75 -15.67
N GLN A 142 20.51 -14.69 -16.16
CA GLN A 142 21.62 -15.50 -15.63
C GLN A 142 21.90 -15.21 -14.15
N ILE A 143 21.67 -13.97 -13.71
CA ILE A 143 21.82 -13.58 -12.30
C ILE A 143 20.65 -14.09 -11.46
N SER A 144 19.49 -14.35 -12.06
CA SER A 144 18.30 -14.79 -11.34
C SER A 144 18.49 -16.15 -10.66
N GLU A 145 19.22 -17.07 -11.27
CA GLU A 145 19.53 -18.38 -10.66
C GLU A 145 20.36 -18.21 -9.38
N PHE A 146 21.35 -17.34 -9.41
CA PHE A 146 22.15 -17.03 -8.24
C PHE A 146 21.34 -16.31 -7.14
N LEU A 147 20.42 -15.42 -7.54
CA LEU A 147 19.53 -14.73 -6.62
C LEU A 147 18.57 -15.71 -5.90
N ILE A 148 18.10 -16.76 -6.57
CA ILE A 148 17.26 -17.79 -5.95
C ILE A 148 18.01 -18.47 -4.79
N PHE A 149 19.29 -18.77 -4.98
CA PHE A 149 20.12 -19.35 -3.92
C PHE A 149 20.31 -18.40 -2.73
N LEU A 150 20.40 -17.10 -2.96
CA LEU A 150 20.53 -16.07 -1.91
C LEU A 150 19.20 -15.71 -1.24
N MET A 151 18.06 -16.10 -1.81
CA MET A 151 16.72 -15.69 -1.34
C MET A 151 16.46 -16.03 0.15
N PRO A 152 16.81 -17.22 0.69
CA PRO A 152 16.61 -17.51 2.11
C PRO A 152 17.37 -16.53 3.02
N PHE A 153 18.62 -16.21 2.68
CA PHE A 153 19.44 -15.25 3.44
C PHE A 153 18.88 -13.83 3.37
N TYR A 154 18.38 -13.43 2.19
CA TYR A 154 17.72 -12.16 2.00
C TYR A 154 16.44 -12.02 2.85
N VAL A 155 15.60 -13.07 2.91
CA VAL A 155 14.38 -13.07 3.72
C VAL A 155 14.71 -12.95 5.20
N ILE A 156 15.66 -13.76 5.69
CA ILE A 156 16.09 -13.72 7.10
C ILE A 156 16.67 -12.34 7.44
N GLY A 157 17.55 -11.83 6.59
CA GLY A 157 18.14 -10.48 6.73
C GLY A 157 17.09 -9.38 6.76
N SER A 158 16.08 -9.47 5.92
CA SER A 158 14.96 -8.51 5.87
C SER A 158 14.14 -8.52 7.16
N ILE A 159 13.87 -9.69 7.73
CA ILE A 159 13.15 -9.84 9.01
C ILE A 159 13.95 -9.19 10.15
N ILE A 160 15.25 -9.47 10.23
CA ILE A 160 16.13 -8.88 11.25
C ILE A 160 16.18 -7.37 11.12
N LEU A 161 16.30 -6.86 9.89
CA LEU A 161 16.28 -5.44 9.58
C LEU A 161 14.97 -4.79 10.02
N PHE A 162 13.82 -5.40 9.73
CA PHE A 162 12.49 -4.89 10.12
C PHE A 162 12.34 -4.80 11.63
N ILE A 163 12.76 -5.84 12.37
CA ILE A 163 12.74 -5.81 13.83
C ILE A 163 13.60 -4.67 14.38
N LYS A 164 14.80 -4.48 13.82
CA LYS A 164 15.68 -3.37 14.20
C LYS A 164 15.04 -2.02 13.92
N MET A 165 14.49 -1.81 12.72
CA MET A 165 13.87 -0.56 12.32
C MET A 165 12.65 -0.22 13.19
N ILE A 166 11.82 -1.20 13.57
CA ILE A 166 10.70 -1.00 14.49
C ILE A 166 11.19 -0.62 15.90
N LYS A 167 12.24 -1.27 16.40
CA LYS A 167 12.85 -0.92 17.69
C LYS A 167 13.41 0.51 17.70
N ASP A 168 14.10 0.90 16.63
CA ASP A 168 14.66 2.25 16.48
C ASP A 168 13.56 3.30 16.34
N PHE A 169 12.48 3.01 15.63
CA PHE A 169 11.31 3.88 15.57
C PHE A 169 10.69 4.10 16.95
N LYS A 170 10.50 3.03 17.74
CA LYS A 170 10.00 3.12 19.12
C LYS A 170 10.86 4.03 19.99
N LYS A 171 12.19 3.91 19.88
CA LYS A 171 13.12 4.77 20.63
C LYS A 171 13.00 6.23 20.22
N ARG A 172 12.91 6.52 18.91
CA ARG A 172 12.86 7.91 18.39
C ARG A 172 11.55 8.61 18.73
N THR A 173 10.44 7.87 18.77
CA THR A 173 9.11 8.46 19.00
C THR A 173 8.71 8.48 20.48
N ASN A 174 9.58 8.03 21.40
CA ASN A 174 9.26 7.88 22.83
C ASN A 174 7.91 7.17 23.06
N VAL A 175 7.55 6.24 22.18
CA VAL A 175 6.41 5.34 22.40
C VAL A 175 6.84 4.32 23.45
N SER A 176 7.16 4.79 24.65
CA SER A 176 7.28 3.95 25.83
C SER A 176 5.93 3.92 26.49
N LYS A 177 5.40 2.73 26.67
CA LYS A 177 4.30 2.24 27.52
C LYS A 177 3.19 3.22 27.90
#